data_7bc546ddc41e8764350808566f403a92
#
_entry.id   7bc546ddc41e8764350808566f403a92
#
_cell.length_a   1.000
_cell.length_b   1.000
_cell.length_c   1.000
_cell.angle_alpha   90.00
_cell.angle_beta   90.00
_cell.angle_gamma   90.00
#
_symmetry.space_group_name_H-M   'P 1'
#
loop_
_entity.id
_entity.type
_entity.pdbx_description
1 polymer ?
#
loop_
_entity_poly.entity_id
_entity_poly.type
_entity_poly.pdbx_seq_one_letter_code
_entity_poly.pdbx_strand_id
1 'polypeptide(L)'
;MPFVPKKQAFNAHINEVVLGVGDKATAIGGQNVLPFHTFDAEIKNAPKIGVELTDLGMAEYTMPGEKAFYEGCTTVPEMAKRAESLEGASFICLHLEGADPNGLNKSVEECVQLAKDVSDATTLPLVIMGCKNIEKDADLFSKISEALQGKNILVLSAREEDYKSVGASVALAYGQ
;
A
#
# COMPACT_ATOMS: atom_id res chain seq x y z
N MET A 1 13.59 -46.75 3.20
CA MET A 1 12.26 -46.11 3.16
C MET A 1 12.50 -44.64 2.87
N PRO A 2 11.72 -44.02 1.97
CA PRO A 2 11.80 -42.56 1.79
C PRO A 2 11.33 -41.86 3.07
N PHE A 3 11.99 -40.77 3.42
CA PHE A 3 11.59 -39.91 4.55
C PHE A 3 10.26 -39.22 4.22
N VAL A 4 9.28 -39.39 5.07
CA VAL A 4 7.99 -38.68 4.97
C VAL A 4 7.91 -37.73 6.16
N PRO A 5 7.95 -36.40 5.94
CA PRO A 5 7.86 -35.45 7.04
C PRO A 5 6.48 -35.56 7.71
N LYS A 6 6.48 -35.49 9.04
CA LYS A 6 5.23 -35.42 9.79
C LYS A 6 4.70 -33.99 9.69
N LYS A 7 3.54 -33.83 9.06
CA LYS A 7 2.86 -32.53 8.96
C LYS A 7 2.23 -32.14 10.30
N GLN A 8 2.31 -30.86 10.61
CA GLN A 8 1.63 -30.26 11.77
C GLN A 8 0.44 -29.43 11.26
N ALA A 9 -0.72 -29.62 11.88
CA ALA A 9 -1.91 -28.84 11.59
C ALA A 9 -2.03 -27.68 12.60
N PHE A 10 -2.42 -26.51 12.10
CA PHE A 10 -2.67 -25.31 12.90
C PHE A 10 -4.14 -24.92 12.75
N ASN A 11 -4.78 -24.58 13.86
CA ASN A 11 -6.18 -24.13 13.89
C ASN A 11 -6.31 -22.61 13.73
N ALA A 12 -5.22 -21.86 13.97
CA ALA A 12 -5.16 -20.43 13.78
C ALA A 12 -4.57 -20.10 12.41
N HIS A 13 -4.95 -18.95 11.88
CA HIS A 13 -4.39 -18.40 10.64
C HIS A 13 -4.26 -16.88 10.76
N ILE A 14 -3.37 -16.31 9.96
CA ILE A 14 -3.30 -14.86 9.77
C ILE A 14 -4.53 -14.42 8.98
N ASN A 15 -5.19 -13.35 9.39
CA ASN A 15 -6.33 -12.83 8.64
C ASN A 15 -5.91 -12.49 7.20
N GLU A 16 -6.79 -12.83 6.27
CA GLU A 16 -6.62 -12.42 4.89
C GLU A 16 -7.21 -11.02 4.69
N VAL A 17 -6.47 -10.18 4.00
CA VAL A 17 -6.89 -8.83 3.60
C VAL A 17 -6.79 -8.73 2.09
N VAL A 18 -7.79 -8.13 1.47
CA VAL A 18 -7.81 -7.88 0.03
C VAL A 18 -7.61 -6.39 -0.20
N LEU A 19 -6.64 -6.03 -1.03
CA LEU A 19 -6.37 -4.67 -1.47
C LEU A 19 -6.94 -4.47 -2.87
N GLY A 20 -7.51 -3.30 -3.12
CA GLY A 20 -8.06 -2.96 -4.43
C GLY A 20 -9.36 -3.68 -4.76
N VAL A 21 -9.82 -3.48 -5.97
CA VAL A 21 -11.08 -4.02 -6.50
C VAL A 21 -10.88 -4.59 -7.91
N GLY A 22 -11.82 -5.45 -8.35
CA GLY A 22 -11.80 -6.04 -9.69
C GLY A 22 -10.65 -7.03 -9.92
N ASP A 23 -10.21 -7.16 -11.17
CA ASP A 23 -9.27 -8.18 -11.61
C ASP A 23 -7.85 -8.01 -11.07
N LYS A 24 -7.51 -6.81 -10.62
CA LYS A 24 -6.21 -6.49 -10.02
C LYS A 24 -6.20 -6.52 -8.49
N ALA A 25 -7.33 -6.84 -7.86
CA ALA A 25 -7.38 -6.99 -6.42
C ALA A 25 -6.35 -8.01 -5.93
N THR A 26 -5.64 -7.68 -4.86
CA THR A 26 -4.52 -8.46 -4.35
C THR A 26 -4.81 -8.93 -2.93
N ALA A 27 -4.85 -10.25 -2.72
CA ALA A 27 -5.01 -10.84 -1.40
C ALA A 27 -3.64 -11.05 -0.72
N ILE A 28 -3.55 -10.68 0.55
CA ILE A 28 -2.38 -10.85 1.42
C ILE A 28 -2.78 -11.52 2.74
N GLY A 29 -1.84 -12.16 3.39
CA GLY A 29 -2.12 -12.91 4.63
C GLY A 29 -2.77 -14.26 4.36
N GLY A 30 -3.59 -14.75 5.29
CA GLY A 30 -4.29 -16.03 5.17
C GLY A 30 -3.43 -17.26 5.51
N GLN A 31 -2.16 -17.13 5.86
CA GLN A 31 -1.28 -18.23 6.19
C GLN A 31 -1.70 -18.90 7.51
N ASN A 32 -1.64 -20.22 7.51
CA ASN A 32 -1.85 -21.06 8.69
C ASN A 32 -0.66 -21.99 8.98
N VAL A 33 0.50 -21.67 8.45
CA VAL A 33 1.76 -22.38 8.69
C VAL A 33 2.81 -21.44 9.26
N LEU A 34 3.78 -21.99 9.99
CA LEU A 34 4.92 -21.23 10.46
C LEU A 34 5.82 -20.82 9.27
N PRO A 35 6.53 -19.70 9.38
CA PRO A 35 7.52 -19.31 8.39
C PRO A 35 8.49 -20.48 8.10
N PHE A 36 8.80 -20.70 6.82
CA PHE A 36 9.68 -21.78 6.33
C PHE A 36 9.13 -23.22 6.51
N HIS A 37 7.95 -23.42 7.09
CA HIS A 37 7.31 -24.73 7.27
C HIS A 37 6.31 -25.03 6.14
N THR A 38 6.64 -24.70 4.90
CA THR A 38 5.77 -24.86 3.73
C THR A 38 5.40 -26.30 3.42
N PHE A 39 6.08 -27.28 4.02
CA PHE A 39 5.73 -28.69 3.94
C PHE A 39 4.50 -29.08 4.78
N ASP A 40 4.08 -28.25 5.73
CA ASP A 40 2.89 -28.52 6.56
C ASP A 40 1.59 -28.24 5.80
N ALA A 41 1.54 -27.14 5.06
CA ALA A 41 0.42 -26.78 4.18
C ALA A 41 0.90 -25.86 3.05
N GLU A 42 0.04 -25.66 2.04
CA GLU A 42 0.29 -24.70 0.97
C GLU A 42 0.18 -23.26 1.49
N ILE A 43 1.04 -22.37 0.98
CA ILE A 43 0.92 -20.93 1.21
C ILE A 43 -0.24 -20.41 0.36
N LYS A 44 -1.31 -19.96 1.01
CA LYS A 44 -2.52 -19.48 0.34
C LYS A 44 -2.23 -18.25 -0.54
N ASN A 45 -1.53 -17.27 0.02
CA ASN A 45 -1.15 -16.05 -0.68
C ASN A 45 0.37 -15.90 -0.60
N ALA A 46 1.04 -15.97 -1.74
CA ALA A 46 2.47 -15.68 -1.83
C ALA A 46 2.73 -14.21 -1.45
N PRO A 47 3.93 -13.90 -0.92
CA PRO A 47 4.34 -12.51 -0.66
C PRO A 47 4.15 -11.64 -1.90
N LYS A 48 3.68 -10.41 -1.70
CA LYS A 48 3.44 -9.44 -2.77
C LYS A 48 4.52 -8.35 -2.75
N ILE A 49 4.79 -7.79 -3.92
CA ILE A 49 5.77 -6.72 -4.09
C ILE A 49 5.01 -5.44 -4.42
N GLY A 50 5.19 -4.41 -3.60
CA GLY A 50 4.70 -3.07 -3.88
C GLY A 50 5.80 -2.17 -4.42
N VAL A 51 5.42 -1.18 -5.22
CA VAL A 51 6.31 -0.12 -5.68
C VAL A 51 6.00 1.13 -4.88
N GLU A 52 6.96 1.63 -4.12
CA GLU A 52 6.83 2.88 -3.39
C GLU A 52 7.14 4.06 -4.30
N LEU A 53 6.27 5.06 -4.27
CA LEU A 53 6.43 6.34 -4.95
C LEU A 53 6.26 7.46 -3.93
N THR A 54 7.24 8.35 -3.84
CA THR A 54 7.11 9.56 -3.03
C THR A 54 6.33 10.64 -3.77
N ASP A 55 5.55 11.41 -3.04
CA ASP A 55 4.83 12.58 -3.57
C ASP A 55 5.77 13.75 -3.96
N LEU A 56 7.07 13.63 -3.70
CA LEU A 56 8.12 14.56 -4.12
C LEU A 56 8.57 14.30 -5.57
N GLY A 57 8.18 13.16 -6.14
CA GLY A 57 8.44 12.82 -7.54
C GLY A 57 9.91 12.53 -7.83
N MET A 58 10.31 12.77 -9.08
CA MET A 58 11.65 12.41 -9.58
C MET A 58 12.82 13.05 -8.84
N ALA A 59 12.61 14.15 -8.13
CA ALA A 59 13.68 14.86 -7.42
C ALA A 59 14.32 14.00 -6.31
N GLU A 60 13.56 13.08 -5.73
CA GLU A 60 14.02 12.19 -4.65
C GLU A 60 14.78 10.95 -5.13
N TYR A 61 14.61 10.59 -6.41
CA TYR A 61 15.26 9.40 -6.95
C TYR A 61 16.72 9.68 -7.31
N THR A 62 17.64 9.05 -6.60
CA THR A 62 19.09 9.26 -6.76
C THR A 62 19.79 8.14 -7.51
N MET A 63 19.23 6.93 -7.46
CA MET A 63 19.82 5.74 -8.08
C MET A 63 19.74 5.79 -9.62
N PRO A 64 20.82 5.48 -10.33
CA PRO A 64 20.81 5.50 -11.79
C PRO A 64 19.75 4.60 -12.43
N GLY A 65 19.48 3.43 -11.84
CA GLY A 65 18.46 2.49 -12.32
C GLY A 65 17.04 3.06 -12.21
N GLU A 66 16.71 3.72 -11.12
CA GLU A 66 15.42 4.37 -10.92
C GLU A 66 15.23 5.53 -11.91
N LYS A 67 16.25 6.37 -12.06
CA LYS A 67 16.23 7.47 -13.03
C LYS A 67 16.01 6.97 -14.46
N ALA A 68 16.69 5.90 -14.84
CA ALA A 68 16.53 5.30 -16.16
C ALA A 68 15.14 4.68 -16.33
N PHE A 69 14.62 4.01 -15.30
CA PHE A 69 13.29 3.41 -15.34
C PHE A 69 12.18 4.45 -15.49
N TYR A 70 12.26 5.56 -14.76
CA TYR A 70 11.28 6.65 -14.82
C TYR A 70 11.63 7.76 -15.83
N GLU A 71 12.60 7.53 -16.69
CA GLU A 71 12.97 8.50 -17.72
C GLU A 71 11.75 8.92 -18.56
N GLY A 72 11.54 10.23 -18.69
CA GLY A 72 10.39 10.82 -19.37
C GLY A 72 9.12 10.97 -18.54
N CYS A 73 9.07 10.42 -17.33
CA CYS A 73 7.98 10.74 -16.39
C CYS A 73 8.23 12.11 -15.77
N THR A 74 7.21 12.95 -15.75
CA THR A 74 7.27 14.31 -15.18
C THR A 74 6.40 14.47 -13.94
N THR A 75 5.49 13.54 -13.74
CA THR A 75 4.52 13.56 -12.63
C THR A 75 4.46 12.20 -11.91
N VAL A 76 4.03 12.22 -10.65
CA VAL A 76 3.86 10.99 -9.85
C VAL A 76 2.81 10.04 -10.45
N PRO A 77 1.67 10.50 -11.00
CA PRO A 77 0.74 9.63 -11.73
C PRO A 77 1.39 8.93 -12.95
N GLU A 78 2.25 9.61 -13.71
CA GLU A 78 2.98 8.98 -14.82
C GLU A 78 3.96 7.91 -14.33
N MET A 79 4.60 8.15 -13.17
CA MET A 79 5.45 7.17 -12.52
C MET A 79 4.65 5.95 -12.04
N ALA A 80 3.46 6.16 -11.46
CA ALA A 80 2.57 5.08 -11.06
C ALA A 80 2.15 4.21 -12.24
N LYS A 81 1.79 4.84 -13.35
CA LYS A 81 1.49 4.12 -14.58
C LYS A 81 2.69 3.34 -15.12
N ARG A 82 3.88 3.91 -15.06
CA ARG A 82 5.12 3.23 -15.47
C ARG A 82 5.40 2.02 -14.58
N ALA A 83 5.16 2.15 -13.26
CA ALA A 83 5.40 1.09 -12.29
C ALA A 83 4.55 -0.17 -12.54
N GLU A 84 3.39 -0.07 -13.17
CA GLU A 84 2.60 -1.24 -13.60
C GLU A 84 3.35 -2.17 -14.55
N SER A 85 4.35 -1.67 -15.27
CA SER A 85 5.15 -2.47 -16.21
C SER A 85 6.23 -3.31 -15.53
N LEU A 86 6.46 -3.11 -14.22
CA LEU A 86 7.39 -3.94 -13.46
C LEU A 86 6.81 -5.33 -13.23
N GLU A 87 7.56 -6.34 -13.68
CA GLU A 87 7.18 -7.72 -13.44
C GLU A 87 7.10 -8.03 -11.95
N GLY A 88 5.96 -8.56 -11.51
CA GLY A 88 5.71 -8.90 -10.12
C GLY A 88 5.15 -7.75 -9.27
N ALA A 89 5.06 -6.52 -9.78
CA ALA A 89 4.40 -5.43 -9.07
C ALA A 89 2.93 -5.77 -8.82
N SER A 90 2.52 -5.69 -7.56
CA SER A 90 1.18 -6.09 -7.12
C SER A 90 0.34 -4.93 -6.56
N PHE A 91 0.98 -3.86 -6.14
CA PHE A 91 0.34 -2.64 -5.64
C PHE A 91 1.30 -1.43 -5.70
N ILE A 92 0.76 -0.23 -5.64
CA ILE A 92 1.52 1.02 -5.50
C ILE A 92 1.39 1.51 -4.06
N CYS A 93 2.49 1.91 -3.46
CA CYS A 93 2.52 2.63 -2.18
C CYS A 93 2.84 4.10 -2.44
N LEU A 94 1.85 4.97 -2.29
CA LEU A 94 2.05 6.42 -2.38
C LEU A 94 2.43 6.96 -1.01
N HIS A 95 3.68 7.39 -0.87
CA HIS A 95 4.22 7.99 0.35
C HIS A 95 4.07 9.51 0.29
N LEU A 96 3.28 10.06 1.20
CA LEU A 96 2.97 11.49 1.28
C LEU A 96 3.99 12.23 2.16
N GLU A 97 5.26 12.08 1.85
CA GLU A 97 6.37 12.65 2.60
C GLU A 97 6.35 14.18 2.63
N GLY A 98 5.95 14.79 1.51
CA GLY A 98 5.84 16.25 1.39
C GLY A 98 4.75 16.88 2.26
N ALA A 99 3.86 16.09 2.85
CA ALA A 99 2.85 16.56 3.78
C ALA A 99 3.40 16.87 5.18
N ASP A 100 4.63 16.42 5.51
CA ASP A 100 5.24 16.67 6.83
C ASP A 100 5.24 18.16 7.17
N PRO A 101 4.64 18.57 8.32
CA PRO A 101 4.64 19.96 8.78
C PRO A 101 6.06 20.52 9.01
N ASN A 102 7.04 19.67 9.25
CA ASN A 102 8.44 20.07 9.41
C ASN A 102 9.19 20.14 8.07
N GLY A 103 8.57 19.69 6.98
CA GLY A 103 9.11 19.72 5.63
C GLY A 103 8.40 20.72 4.73
N LEU A 104 7.85 20.23 3.60
CA LEU A 104 7.12 21.08 2.64
C LEU A 104 5.72 21.48 3.10
N ASN A 105 5.16 20.75 4.06
CA ASN A 105 3.83 20.96 4.62
C ASN A 105 2.73 21.13 3.56
N LYS A 106 2.76 20.26 2.53
CA LYS A 106 1.68 20.24 1.53
C LYS A 106 0.32 20.14 2.21
N SER A 107 -0.66 20.81 1.65
CA SER A 107 -2.03 20.78 2.19
C SER A 107 -2.67 19.38 2.04
N VAL A 108 -3.69 19.13 2.86
CA VAL A 108 -4.48 17.89 2.76
C VAL A 108 -5.14 17.78 1.39
N GLU A 109 -5.64 18.90 0.87
CA GLU A 109 -6.29 19.00 -0.44
C GLU A 109 -5.35 18.64 -1.59
N GLU A 110 -4.11 19.12 -1.57
CA GLU A 110 -3.08 18.77 -2.56
C GLU A 110 -2.79 17.26 -2.51
N CYS A 111 -2.66 16.68 -1.33
CA CYS A 111 -2.41 15.26 -1.15
C CYS A 111 -3.60 14.39 -1.59
N VAL A 112 -4.84 14.82 -1.30
CA VAL A 112 -6.06 14.15 -1.76
C VAL A 112 -6.14 14.18 -3.29
N GLN A 113 -5.86 15.32 -3.91
CA GLN A 113 -5.88 15.42 -5.36
C GLN A 113 -4.82 14.50 -5.99
N LEU A 114 -3.60 14.50 -5.45
CA LEU A 114 -2.55 13.61 -5.92
C LEU A 114 -2.93 12.12 -5.78
N ALA A 115 -3.52 11.73 -4.65
CA ALA A 115 -3.97 10.35 -4.44
C ALA A 115 -5.04 9.93 -5.46
N LYS A 116 -5.96 10.83 -5.82
CA LYS A 116 -6.95 10.61 -6.89
C LYS A 116 -6.27 10.45 -8.25
N ASP A 117 -5.37 11.37 -8.60
CA ASP A 117 -4.68 11.35 -9.88
C ASP A 117 -3.84 10.07 -10.04
N VAL A 118 -3.17 9.62 -8.97
CA VAL A 118 -2.44 8.35 -8.95
C VAL A 118 -3.40 7.17 -9.08
N SER A 119 -4.51 7.16 -8.32
CA SER A 119 -5.52 6.10 -8.39
C SER A 119 -6.14 5.97 -9.79
N ASP A 120 -6.28 7.08 -10.51
CA ASP A 120 -6.84 7.07 -11.87
C ASP A 120 -5.80 6.70 -12.93
N ALA A 121 -4.51 6.90 -12.63
CA ALA A 121 -3.42 6.57 -13.55
C ALA A 121 -3.01 5.10 -13.56
N THR A 122 -3.28 4.36 -12.47
CA THR A 122 -2.89 2.94 -12.33
C THR A 122 -4.10 2.04 -12.11
N THR A 123 -4.01 0.78 -12.56
CA THR A 123 -4.98 -0.27 -12.22
C THR A 123 -4.58 -1.08 -11.00
N LEU A 124 -3.35 -0.93 -10.51
CA LEU A 124 -2.88 -1.63 -9.32
C LEU A 124 -3.54 -1.05 -8.05
N PRO A 125 -3.78 -1.90 -7.03
CA PRO A 125 -4.24 -1.44 -5.72
C PRO A 125 -3.34 -0.36 -5.14
N LEU A 126 -3.92 0.55 -4.36
CA LEU A 126 -3.21 1.68 -3.78
C LEU A 126 -3.07 1.51 -2.26
N VAL A 127 -1.87 1.71 -1.77
CA VAL A 127 -1.53 1.88 -0.37
C VAL A 127 -1.15 3.33 -0.15
N ILE A 128 -1.74 3.99 0.83
CA ILE A 128 -1.43 5.38 1.19
C ILE A 128 -0.57 5.37 2.44
N MET A 129 0.65 5.83 2.34
CA MET A 129 1.56 6.01 3.46
C MET A 129 1.60 7.50 3.84
N GLY A 130 1.37 7.78 5.12
CA GLY A 130 1.38 9.16 5.64
C GLY A 130 2.78 9.74 5.79
N CYS A 131 2.84 10.97 6.30
CA CYS A 131 4.09 11.72 6.53
C CYS A 131 4.73 11.45 7.90
N LYS A 132 4.19 10.51 8.67
CA LYS A 132 4.63 10.15 10.03
C LYS A 132 4.31 11.17 11.11
N ASN A 133 3.52 12.21 10.81
CA ASN A 133 2.94 13.11 11.78
C ASN A 133 1.51 12.66 12.10
N ILE A 134 1.23 12.29 13.36
CA ILE A 134 -0.05 11.67 13.77
C ILE A 134 -1.25 12.55 13.44
N GLU A 135 -1.17 13.85 13.76
CA GLU A 135 -2.28 14.79 13.55
C GLU A 135 -2.54 14.99 12.06
N LYS A 136 -1.48 15.21 11.29
CA LYS A 136 -1.58 15.38 9.83
C LYS A 136 -2.05 14.10 9.14
N ASP A 137 -1.53 12.94 9.54
CA ASP A 137 -1.88 11.64 8.98
C ASP A 137 -3.36 11.30 9.24
N ALA A 138 -3.91 11.68 10.40
CA ALA A 138 -5.33 11.47 10.71
C ALA A 138 -6.24 12.20 9.70
N ASP A 139 -5.94 13.46 9.38
CA ASP A 139 -6.67 14.25 8.39
C ASP A 139 -6.46 13.69 6.98
N LEU A 140 -5.22 13.38 6.60
CA LEU A 140 -4.87 12.79 5.30
C LEU A 140 -5.64 11.48 5.07
N PHE A 141 -5.57 10.53 6.00
CA PHE A 141 -6.19 9.22 5.84
C PHE A 141 -7.71 9.32 5.75
N SER A 142 -8.34 10.16 6.57
CA SER A 142 -9.77 10.37 6.53
C SER A 142 -10.22 10.97 5.18
N LYS A 143 -9.57 12.03 4.73
CA LYS A 143 -9.95 12.72 3.49
C LYS A 143 -9.63 11.93 2.23
N ILE A 144 -8.51 11.22 2.19
CA ILE A 144 -8.17 10.34 1.06
C ILE A 144 -9.14 9.15 1.00
N SER A 145 -9.48 8.56 2.16
CA SER A 145 -10.44 7.44 2.21
C SER A 145 -11.84 7.85 1.77
N GLU A 146 -12.28 9.08 2.12
CA GLU A 146 -13.51 9.67 1.60
C GLU A 146 -13.45 9.81 0.07
N ALA A 147 -12.36 10.36 -0.45
CA ALA A 147 -12.18 10.63 -1.88
C ALA A 147 -12.03 9.36 -2.75
N LEU A 148 -11.48 8.29 -2.17
CA LEU A 148 -11.24 7.00 -2.82
C LEU A 148 -12.19 5.91 -2.32
N GLN A 149 -13.36 6.28 -1.78
CA GLN A 149 -14.35 5.31 -1.33
C GLN A 149 -14.71 4.31 -2.44
N GLY A 150 -14.74 3.02 -2.09
CA GLY A 150 -15.02 1.93 -3.04
C GLY A 150 -13.80 1.44 -3.82
N LYS A 151 -12.61 2.04 -3.64
CA LYS A 151 -11.36 1.57 -4.25
C LYS A 151 -10.65 0.51 -3.40
N ASN A 152 -11.09 0.29 -2.15
CA ASN A 152 -10.49 -0.64 -1.19
C ASN A 152 -8.97 -0.43 -1.05
N ILE A 153 -8.59 0.80 -0.73
CA ILE A 153 -7.20 1.18 -0.47
C ILE A 153 -6.76 0.71 0.92
N LEU A 154 -5.45 0.66 1.15
CA LEU A 154 -4.88 0.46 2.48
C LEU A 154 -4.22 1.75 2.96
N VAL A 155 -4.46 2.16 4.20
CA VAL A 155 -3.69 3.24 4.83
C VAL A 155 -2.59 2.68 5.71
N LEU A 156 -1.41 3.27 5.64
CA LEU A 156 -0.20 2.86 6.33
C LEU A 156 0.37 4.07 7.09
N SER A 157 0.27 4.05 8.42
CA SER A 157 -0.24 3.03 9.30
C SER A 157 -0.95 3.65 10.49
N ALA A 158 -1.96 2.94 11.00
CA ALA A 158 -2.48 3.23 12.34
C ALA A 158 -1.42 2.82 13.38
N ARG A 159 -1.22 3.66 14.40
CA ARG A 159 -0.26 3.45 15.49
C ARG A 159 -1.00 3.15 16.79
N GLU A 160 -0.25 2.78 17.84
CA GLU A 160 -0.84 2.49 19.16
C GLU A 160 -1.64 3.68 19.70
N GLU A 161 -1.20 4.90 19.42
CA GLU A 161 -1.82 6.12 19.90
C GLU A 161 -3.12 6.47 19.17
N ASP A 162 -3.26 6.08 17.90
CA ASP A 162 -4.34 6.57 17.02
C ASP A 162 -5.17 5.48 16.33
N TYR A 163 -4.87 4.18 16.52
CA TYR A 163 -5.56 3.10 15.80
C TYR A 163 -7.08 3.09 15.93
N LYS A 164 -7.61 3.58 17.07
CA LYS A 164 -9.06 3.65 17.27
C LYS A 164 -9.70 4.75 16.41
N SER A 165 -9.06 5.91 16.35
CA SER A 165 -9.55 7.03 15.53
C SER A 165 -9.38 6.74 14.05
N VAL A 166 -8.24 6.21 13.62
CA VAL A 166 -8.01 5.79 12.23
C VAL A 166 -8.99 4.66 11.85
N GLY A 167 -9.16 3.64 12.69
CA GLY A 167 -10.13 2.58 12.46
C GLY A 167 -11.56 3.10 12.30
N ALA A 168 -11.96 4.11 13.07
CA ALA A 168 -13.29 4.71 12.96
C ALA A 168 -13.43 5.61 11.72
N SER A 169 -12.46 6.50 11.47
CA SER A 169 -12.55 7.52 10.42
C SER A 169 -12.19 7.01 9.01
N VAL A 170 -11.57 5.85 8.91
CA VAL A 170 -11.14 5.22 7.65
C VAL A 170 -11.90 3.94 7.42
N ALA A 171 -11.63 2.89 8.23
CA ALA A 171 -12.16 1.57 7.98
C ALA A 171 -13.68 1.50 8.16
N LEU A 172 -14.23 1.99 9.28
CA LEU A 172 -15.68 1.95 9.53
C LEU A 172 -16.45 2.99 8.70
N ALA A 173 -15.88 4.17 8.49
CA ALA A 173 -16.58 5.25 7.77
C ALA A 173 -16.62 5.00 6.26
N TYR A 174 -15.55 4.50 5.66
CA TYR A 174 -15.38 4.41 4.21
C TYR A 174 -15.11 3.00 3.68
N GLY A 175 -14.98 1.98 4.57
CA GLY A 175 -14.79 0.59 4.17
C GLY A 175 -13.42 0.31 3.55
N GLN A 176 -12.39 0.97 4.09
CA GLN A 176 -10.98 0.76 3.66
C GLN A 176 -10.28 -0.25 4.56
#